data_b964c6fe55367a7bd3dbedd38b921f32
#
_entry.id   b964c6fe55367a7bd3dbedd38b921f32
#
_cell.length_a   1.000
_cell.length_b   1.000
_cell.length_c   1.000
_cell.angle_alpha   90.00
_cell.angle_beta   90.00
_cell.angle_gamma   90.00
#
_symmetry.space_group_name_H-M   'P 1'
#
loop_
_entity.id
_entity.type
_entity.pdbx_description
1 polymer ?
#
loop_
_entity_poly.entity_id
_entity_poly.type
_entity_poly.pdbx_seq_one_letter_code
_entity_poly.pdbx_strand_id
1 'polypeptide(L)'
;MSKVKQHFIADLKDSRRIAREARTGIMPWLYWAIAASFYLYEFFARVAPAVIEGTLQTEFTMTASEVGFVMGLYYLSYAPMQLVVGMALDRFGSKNLLSTAAIIAGIGCLTFALAHSVALLGLGRIMLGIGSSFAYVGAVYVATVWFPRRRLALIMGLTAALGTIGAALGQAPLEAAVQTYGWREAMYTAAIGGLMIAILIWLIVPKRPEWFLKLVSIENPVTKESMFAGLREVVSDGQTWLVAIIGLLLYVPISTFGALWGNEYISTATGVSDDLTAWAMTMLFLGFAVGGPLFGLFSDKFNTRRIPMLYGGALCAGSMSMLLFASLFPFWVTVCFLTLTGFFAGAQVITFALAVEQHSSTCKATAVAFVNFFVMLGGFMLQPMFGAVLDLTTSTTTYTAGDYRIALVMLPFSLAVGTLLCRWLKDVNSP
;
A
#
# COMPACT_ATOMS: atom_id res chain seq x y z
N MET A 1 -21.85 -27.62 -39.30
CA MET A 1 -21.05 -27.25 -38.12
C MET A 1 -20.36 -28.54 -37.63
N SER A 2 -19.01 -28.59 -37.50
CA SER A 2 -18.32 -29.83 -37.11
C SER A 2 -18.72 -30.27 -35.69
N LYS A 3 -18.76 -31.60 -35.42
CA LYS A 3 -19.03 -32.16 -34.09
C LYS A 3 -18.13 -31.54 -32.99
N VAL A 4 -16.89 -31.18 -33.33
CA VAL A 4 -15.93 -30.52 -32.45
C VAL A 4 -16.45 -29.12 -32.04
N LYS A 5 -17.02 -28.35 -32.96
CA LYS A 5 -17.54 -27.00 -32.68
C LYS A 5 -18.80 -27.06 -31.82
N GLN A 6 -19.65 -28.08 -32.00
CA GLN A 6 -20.83 -28.29 -31.15
C GLN A 6 -20.46 -28.69 -29.72
N HIS A 7 -19.48 -29.58 -29.54
CA HIS A 7 -18.99 -29.98 -28.24
C HIS A 7 -18.34 -28.83 -27.48
N PHE A 8 -17.52 -28.01 -28.15
CA PHE A 8 -16.92 -26.81 -27.59
C PHE A 8 -17.96 -25.78 -27.11
N ILE A 9 -19.02 -25.53 -27.91
CA ILE A 9 -20.09 -24.61 -27.53
C ILE A 9 -20.89 -25.13 -26.34
N ALA A 10 -21.12 -26.45 -26.23
CA ALA A 10 -21.81 -27.06 -25.10
C ALA A 10 -20.98 -26.93 -23.81
N ASP A 11 -19.69 -27.22 -23.84
CA ASP A 11 -18.76 -27.11 -22.71
C ASP A 11 -18.61 -25.66 -22.23
N LEU A 12 -18.63 -24.71 -23.16
CA LEU A 12 -18.61 -23.26 -22.84
C LEU A 12 -19.89 -22.80 -22.13
N LYS A 13 -21.07 -23.27 -22.60
CA LYS A 13 -22.36 -22.95 -21.96
C LYS A 13 -22.43 -23.53 -20.56
N ASP A 14 -21.95 -24.75 -20.36
CA ASP A 14 -21.93 -25.41 -19.07
C ASP A 14 -20.96 -24.70 -18.10
N SER A 15 -19.75 -24.36 -18.55
CA SER A 15 -18.80 -23.56 -17.75
C SER A 15 -19.35 -22.20 -17.33
N ARG A 16 -20.09 -21.51 -18.21
CA ARG A 16 -20.77 -20.24 -17.88
C ARG A 16 -21.89 -20.40 -16.86
N ARG A 17 -22.67 -21.51 -16.94
CA ARG A 17 -23.70 -21.84 -15.97
C ARG A 17 -23.10 -22.09 -14.60
N ILE A 18 -22.09 -22.97 -14.51
CA ILE A 18 -21.38 -23.28 -13.27
C ILE A 18 -20.75 -22.01 -12.66
N ALA A 19 -20.12 -21.16 -13.50
CA ALA A 19 -19.55 -19.89 -13.06
C ALA A 19 -20.63 -18.96 -12.48
N ARG A 20 -21.83 -18.92 -13.07
CA ARG A 20 -22.93 -18.09 -12.57
C ARG A 20 -23.41 -18.59 -11.20
N GLU A 21 -23.58 -19.88 -11.03
CA GLU A 21 -23.98 -20.50 -9.77
C GLU A 21 -22.91 -20.30 -8.68
N ALA A 22 -21.65 -20.58 -9.01
CA ALA A 22 -20.52 -20.44 -8.07
C ALA A 22 -20.28 -18.98 -7.62
N ARG A 23 -20.65 -17.98 -8.44
CA ARG A 23 -20.53 -16.55 -8.15
C ARG A 23 -21.74 -15.97 -7.39
N THR A 24 -22.68 -16.80 -7.00
CA THR A 24 -23.84 -16.40 -6.18
C THR A 24 -23.71 -16.92 -4.75
N GLY A 25 -24.42 -16.30 -3.81
CA GLY A 25 -24.42 -16.69 -2.41
C GLY A 25 -23.33 -16.03 -1.55
N ILE A 26 -23.11 -16.57 -0.34
CA ILE A 26 -22.24 -16.00 0.69
C ILE A 26 -20.77 -16.44 0.55
N MET A 27 -20.52 -17.61 -0.05
CA MET A 27 -19.18 -18.19 -0.13
C MET A 27 -18.14 -17.30 -0.84
N PRO A 28 -18.44 -16.65 -1.99
CA PRO A 28 -17.54 -15.68 -2.60
C PRO A 28 -17.11 -14.56 -1.66
N TRP A 29 -18.04 -14.05 -0.84
CA TRP A 29 -17.75 -13.02 0.15
C TRP A 29 -16.82 -13.53 1.25
N LEU A 30 -17.02 -14.75 1.72
CA LEU A 30 -16.13 -15.38 2.72
C LEU A 30 -14.72 -15.58 2.16
N TYR A 31 -14.58 -16.10 0.94
CA TYR A 31 -13.28 -16.30 0.29
C TYR A 31 -12.52 -14.98 0.14
N TRP A 32 -13.23 -13.95 -0.33
CA TRP A 32 -12.66 -12.61 -0.48
C TRP A 32 -12.33 -11.98 0.87
N ALA A 33 -13.21 -12.03 1.85
CA ALA A 33 -12.98 -11.41 3.15
C ALA A 33 -11.74 -11.98 3.84
N ILE A 34 -11.54 -13.30 3.76
CA ILE A 34 -10.34 -13.96 4.30
C ILE A 34 -9.08 -13.57 3.50
N ALA A 35 -9.14 -13.49 2.17
CA ALA A 35 -8.01 -12.99 1.39
C ALA A 35 -7.73 -11.52 1.67
N ALA A 36 -8.76 -10.69 1.83
CA ALA A 36 -8.64 -9.26 2.11
C ALA A 36 -8.18 -8.96 3.56
N SER A 37 -8.43 -9.87 4.52
CA SER A 37 -7.87 -9.74 5.86
C SER A 37 -6.35 -9.79 5.87
N PHE A 38 -5.74 -10.47 4.88
CA PHE A 38 -4.29 -10.42 4.69
C PHE A 38 -3.81 -9.03 4.26
N TYR A 39 -4.58 -8.31 3.49
CA TYR A 39 -4.26 -6.93 3.11
C TYR A 39 -4.43 -5.94 4.28
N LEU A 40 -5.43 -6.15 5.13
CA LEU A 40 -5.56 -5.42 6.39
C LEU A 40 -4.33 -5.65 7.28
N TYR A 41 -3.95 -6.91 7.48
CA TYR A 41 -2.77 -7.31 8.26
C TYR A 41 -1.47 -6.71 7.71
N GLU A 42 -1.33 -6.72 6.39
CA GLU A 42 -0.17 -6.16 5.72
C GLU A 42 0.00 -4.67 6.04
N PHE A 43 -1.07 -3.87 5.92
CA PHE A 43 -1.00 -2.44 6.24
C PHE A 43 -0.74 -2.18 7.72
N PHE A 44 -1.34 -2.97 8.60
CA PHE A 44 -1.04 -2.94 10.04
C PHE A 44 0.47 -3.14 10.28
N ALA A 45 1.04 -4.23 9.77
CA ALA A 45 2.44 -4.57 9.99
C ALA A 45 3.42 -3.61 9.26
N ARG A 46 2.99 -2.99 8.16
CA ARG A 46 3.76 -1.97 7.44
C ARG A 46 4.02 -0.75 8.30
N VAL A 47 2.98 -0.23 8.98
CA VAL A 47 3.03 1.03 9.73
C VAL A 47 3.41 0.84 11.21
N ALA A 48 3.41 -0.40 11.70
CA ALA A 48 3.76 -0.72 13.09
C ALA A 48 5.07 -0.08 13.60
N PRO A 49 6.14 0.04 12.79
CA PRO A 49 7.36 0.70 13.23
C PRO A 49 7.20 2.16 13.65
N ALA A 50 6.19 2.88 13.13
CA ALA A 50 5.96 4.27 13.50
C ALA A 50 5.63 4.46 14.99
N VAL A 51 5.08 3.43 15.63
CA VAL A 51 4.70 3.44 17.04
C VAL A 51 5.88 3.09 17.96
N ILE A 52 6.86 2.33 17.46
CA ILE A 52 7.97 1.80 18.26
C ILE A 52 9.34 2.37 17.85
N GLU A 53 9.35 3.39 16.98
CA GLU A 53 10.56 3.94 16.36
C GLU A 53 11.56 4.42 17.41
N GLY A 54 11.16 5.27 18.36
CA GLY A 54 12.03 5.78 19.43
C GLY A 54 12.55 4.67 20.35
N THR A 55 11.74 3.64 20.62
CA THR A 55 12.15 2.46 21.40
C THR A 55 13.25 1.68 20.65
N LEU A 56 13.09 1.48 19.32
CA LEU A 56 14.09 0.78 18.51
C LEU A 56 15.39 1.57 18.42
N GLN A 57 15.34 2.89 18.28
CA GLN A 57 16.53 3.74 18.30
C GLN A 57 17.33 3.54 19.58
N THR A 58 16.66 3.61 20.71
CA THR A 58 17.30 3.51 22.03
C THR A 58 17.84 2.11 22.30
N GLU A 59 17.05 1.07 22.02
CA GLU A 59 17.39 -0.31 22.34
C GLU A 59 18.56 -0.85 21.49
N PHE A 60 18.57 -0.48 20.20
CA PHE A 60 19.60 -0.94 19.26
C PHE A 60 20.70 0.10 19.00
N THR A 61 20.67 1.22 19.72
CA THR A 61 21.63 2.34 19.56
C THR A 61 21.79 2.79 18.10
N MET A 62 20.64 2.88 17.38
CA MET A 62 20.61 3.27 15.97
C MET A 62 20.49 4.78 15.82
N THR A 63 21.14 5.32 14.79
CA THR A 63 20.89 6.67 14.29
C THR A 63 19.54 6.72 13.55
N ALA A 64 18.98 7.91 13.33
CA ALA A 64 17.74 8.06 12.59
C ALA A 64 17.86 7.54 11.14
N SER A 65 19.02 7.77 10.49
CA SER A 65 19.26 7.22 9.15
C SER A 65 19.28 5.70 9.12
N GLU A 66 19.86 5.05 10.14
CA GLU A 66 19.86 3.58 10.26
C GLU A 66 18.46 3.03 10.48
N VAL A 67 17.65 3.65 11.34
CA VAL A 67 16.23 3.27 11.50
C VAL A 67 15.48 3.43 10.19
N GLY A 68 15.59 4.58 9.54
CA GLY A 68 14.96 4.83 8.24
C GLY A 68 15.36 3.80 7.18
N PHE A 69 16.64 3.41 7.14
CA PHE A 69 17.13 2.38 6.22
C PHE A 69 16.55 1.00 6.54
N VAL A 70 16.64 0.57 7.80
CA VAL A 70 16.14 -0.75 8.23
C VAL A 70 14.64 -0.88 8.02
N MET A 71 13.87 0.14 8.39
CA MET A 71 12.42 0.14 8.18
C MET A 71 12.07 0.22 6.69
N GLY A 72 12.87 0.95 5.90
CA GLY A 72 12.76 1.06 4.45
C GLY A 72 12.98 -0.26 3.70
N LEU A 73 13.73 -1.24 4.26
CA LEU A 73 13.95 -2.56 3.65
C LEU A 73 12.64 -3.30 3.33
N TYR A 74 11.57 -3.02 4.06
CA TYR A 74 10.22 -3.47 3.70
C TYR A 74 9.84 -3.04 2.27
N TYR A 75 10.00 -1.76 1.97
CA TYR A 75 9.63 -1.20 0.66
C TYR A 75 10.59 -1.68 -0.45
N LEU A 76 11.88 -1.81 -0.14
CA LEU A 76 12.88 -2.31 -1.07
C LEU A 76 12.56 -3.75 -1.53
N SER A 77 12.10 -4.59 -0.62
CA SER A 77 11.73 -5.97 -0.94
C SER A 77 10.33 -6.08 -1.56
N TYR A 78 9.40 -5.23 -1.14
CA TYR A 78 8.03 -5.19 -1.65
C TYR A 78 7.96 -4.74 -3.13
N ALA A 79 8.67 -3.65 -3.48
CA ALA A 79 8.55 -3.01 -4.78
C ALA A 79 8.88 -3.94 -5.96
N PRO A 80 10.02 -4.67 -6.01
CA PRO A 80 10.32 -5.57 -7.12
C PRO A 80 9.31 -6.72 -7.26
N MET A 81 8.74 -7.17 -6.14
CA MET A 81 7.76 -8.26 -6.16
C MET A 81 6.47 -7.88 -6.89
N GLN A 82 6.12 -6.59 -6.98
CA GLN A 82 4.94 -6.14 -7.73
C GLN A 82 4.98 -6.58 -9.19
N LEU A 83 6.16 -6.66 -9.80
CA LEU A 83 6.32 -7.12 -11.19
C LEU A 83 6.11 -8.63 -11.35
N VAL A 84 6.24 -9.40 -10.27
CA VAL A 84 6.20 -10.87 -10.29
C VAL A 84 4.86 -11.42 -9.79
N VAL A 85 4.21 -10.73 -8.85
CA VAL A 85 3.03 -11.22 -8.13
C VAL A 85 1.87 -11.61 -9.05
N GLY A 86 1.56 -10.79 -10.04
CA GLY A 86 0.47 -11.08 -10.99
C GLY A 86 0.69 -12.38 -11.74
N MET A 87 1.89 -12.58 -12.29
CA MET A 87 2.25 -13.80 -13.00
C MET A 87 2.25 -15.03 -12.11
N ALA A 88 2.75 -14.87 -10.88
CA ALA A 88 2.76 -15.97 -9.93
C ALA A 88 1.33 -16.41 -9.59
N LEU A 89 0.40 -15.47 -9.40
CA LEU A 89 -1.02 -15.76 -9.17
C LEU A 89 -1.68 -16.44 -10.37
N ASP A 90 -1.38 -16.01 -11.58
CA ASP A 90 -1.89 -16.62 -12.80
C ASP A 90 -1.36 -18.05 -12.99
N ARG A 91 -0.14 -18.32 -12.60
CA ARG A 91 0.47 -19.65 -12.73
C ARG A 91 0.05 -20.60 -11.63
N PHE A 92 0.15 -20.18 -10.36
CA PHE A 92 -0.01 -21.04 -9.19
C PHE A 92 -1.37 -20.95 -8.51
N GLY A 93 -2.17 -19.92 -8.84
CA GLY A 93 -3.46 -19.63 -8.21
C GLY A 93 -3.32 -18.98 -6.84
N SER A 94 -4.45 -18.49 -6.30
CA SER A 94 -4.45 -17.64 -5.09
C SER A 94 -4.23 -18.43 -3.80
N LYS A 95 -4.81 -19.63 -3.64
CA LYS A 95 -4.79 -20.39 -2.38
C LYS A 95 -3.38 -20.59 -1.81
N ASN A 96 -2.56 -21.33 -2.53
CA ASN A 96 -1.22 -21.69 -2.03
C ASN A 96 -0.31 -20.46 -1.95
N LEU A 97 -0.41 -19.56 -2.95
CA LEU A 97 0.46 -18.42 -3.02
C LEU A 97 0.19 -17.41 -1.89
N LEU A 98 -1.09 -17.08 -1.64
CA LEU A 98 -1.46 -16.19 -0.54
C LEU A 98 -1.16 -16.80 0.82
N SER A 99 -1.40 -18.10 1.01
CA SER A 99 -1.03 -18.79 2.26
C SER A 99 0.47 -18.73 2.51
N THR A 100 1.29 -19.04 1.49
CA THR A 100 2.76 -18.96 1.60
C THR A 100 3.22 -17.54 1.88
N ALA A 101 2.65 -16.56 1.19
CA ALA A 101 2.96 -15.14 1.38
C ALA A 101 2.62 -14.67 2.80
N ALA A 102 1.47 -15.07 3.34
CA ALA A 102 1.07 -14.76 4.71
C ALA A 102 1.96 -15.46 5.75
N ILE A 103 2.41 -16.70 5.48
CA ILE A 103 3.42 -17.38 6.31
C ILE A 103 4.72 -16.59 6.32
N ILE A 104 5.23 -16.18 5.16
CA ILE A 104 6.48 -15.39 5.05
C ILE A 104 6.33 -14.07 5.82
N ALA A 105 5.19 -13.37 5.68
CA ALA A 105 4.93 -12.13 6.41
C ALA A 105 4.85 -12.36 7.93
N GLY A 106 4.16 -13.42 8.38
CA GLY A 106 4.08 -13.80 9.79
C GLY A 106 5.44 -14.16 10.38
N ILE A 107 6.25 -14.95 9.65
CA ILE A 107 7.63 -15.25 10.05
C ILE A 107 8.48 -13.98 10.07
N GLY A 108 8.25 -13.04 9.12
CA GLY A 108 8.90 -11.73 9.12
C GLY A 108 8.61 -10.93 10.41
N CYS A 109 7.35 -10.87 10.84
CA CYS A 109 6.98 -10.27 12.13
C CYS A 109 7.60 -11.01 13.32
N LEU A 110 7.65 -12.34 13.29
CA LEU A 110 8.29 -13.14 14.33
C LEU A 110 9.81 -12.87 14.39
N THR A 111 10.48 -12.84 13.26
CA THR A 111 11.92 -12.51 13.16
C THR A 111 12.19 -11.12 13.70
N PHE A 112 11.30 -10.16 13.40
CA PHE A 112 11.39 -8.80 13.91
C PHE A 112 11.22 -8.78 15.43
N ALA A 113 10.22 -9.48 16.00
CA ALA A 113 9.99 -9.56 17.44
C ALA A 113 11.16 -10.23 18.21
N LEU A 114 11.78 -11.26 17.61
CA LEU A 114 12.93 -11.98 18.16
C LEU A 114 14.26 -11.25 17.96
N ALA A 115 14.26 -10.06 17.35
CA ALA A 115 15.50 -9.41 16.99
C ALA A 115 16.30 -8.98 18.23
N HIS A 116 17.59 -9.34 18.22
CA HIS A 116 18.62 -8.87 19.16
C HIS A 116 19.76 -8.15 18.41
N SER A 117 19.57 -7.89 17.12
CA SER A 117 20.51 -7.16 16.28
C SER A 117 19.78 -6.41 15.17
N VAL A 118 20.37 -5.31 14.70
CA VAL A 118 19.88 -4.50 13.58
C VAL A 118 19.70 -5.35 12.31
N ALA A 119 20.61 -6.29 12.06
CA ALA A 119 20.53 -7.19 10.91
C ALA A 119 19.27 -8.09 10.96
N LEU A 120 18.88 -8.56 12.14
CA LEU A 120 17.70 -9.39 12.31
C LEU A 120 16.41 -8.58 12.18
N LEU A 121 16.38 -7.33 12.65
CA LEU A 121 15.30 -6.37 12.37
C LEU A 121 15.11 -6.20 10.86
N GLY A 122 16.21 -5.94 10.14
CA GLY A 122 16.20 -5.77 8.69
C GLY A 122 15.71 -7.03 7.95
N LEU A 123 16.16 -8.22 8.37
CA LEU A 123 15.68 -9.48 7.80
C LEU A 123 14.16 -9.65 7.98
N GLY A 124 13.65 -9.35 9.18
CA GLY A 124 12.20 -9.34 9.45
C GLY A 124 11.45 -8.40 8.50
N ARG A 125 11.96 -7.19 8.27
CA ARG A 125 11.37 -6.20 7.34
C ARG A 125 11.39 -6.67 5.89
N ILE A 126 12.49 -7.29 5.43
CA ILE A 126 12.59 -7.89 4.08
C ILE A 126 11.55 -9.01 3.91
N MET A 127 11.48 -9.94 4.84
CA MET A 127 10.51 -11.05 4.78
C MET A 127 9.08 -10.53 4.78
N LEU A 128 8.78 -9.55 5.64
CA LEU A 128 7.48 -8.91 5.69
C LEU A 128 7.14 -8.25 4.35
N GLY A 129 8.06 -7.52 3.73
CA GLY A 129 7.85 -6.86 2.44
C GLY A 129 7.59 -7.86 1.31
N ILE A 130 8.35 -8.96 1.23
CA ILE A 130 8.13 -10.03 0.24
C ILE A 130 6.74 -10.63 0.42
N GLY A 131 6.36 -11.06 1.63
CA GLY A 131 5.06 -11.64 1.89
C GLY A 131 3.91 -10.68 1.60
N SER A 132 4.01 -9.46 2.11
CA SER A 132 3.00 -8.40 1.97
C SER A 132 2.68 -8.02 0.53
N SER A 133 3.64 -8.15 -0.39
CA SER A 133 3.46 -7.78 -1.80
C SER A 133 2.31 -8.52 -2.50
N PHE A 134 1.94 -9.71 -2.01
CA PHE A 134 0.84 -10.52 -2.56
C PHE A 134 -0.55 -10.13 -2.03
N ALA A 135 -0.65 -9.36 -0.96
CA ALA A 135 -1.88 -9.20 -0.21
C ALA A 135 -3.00 -8.52 -1.03
N TYR A 136 -2.77 -7.33 -1.56
CA TYR A 136 -3.77 -6.60 -2.36
C TYR A 136 -4.10 -7.33 -3.67
N VAL A 137 -3.08 -7.62 -4.45
CA VAL A 137 -3.25 -8.26 -5.76
C VAL A 137 -3.92 -9.62 -5.62
N GLY A 138 -3.58 -10.36 -4.57
CA GLY A 138 -4.19 -11.66 -4.28
C GLY A 138 -5.66 -11.57 -3.88
N ALA A 139 -6.05 -10.59 -3.04
CA ALA A 139 -7.45 -10.34 -2.68
C ALA A 139 -8.28 -9.94 -3.91
N VAL A 140 -7.74 -9.07 -4.77
CA VAL A 140 -8.36 -8.69 -6.04
C VAL A 140 -8.44 -9.89 -6.99
N TYR A 141 -7.43 -10.73 -7.05
CA TYR A 141 -7.45 -11.96 -7.86
C TYR A 141 -8.57 -12.91 -7.41
N VAL A 142 -8.71 -13.15 -6.10
CA VAL A 142 -9.84 -13.92 -5.55
C VAL A 142 -11.17 -13.30 -5.98
N ALA A 143 -11.28 -11.97 -5.94
CA ALA A 143 -12.48 -11.28 -6.39
C ALA A 143 -12.77 -11.51 -7.88
N THR A 144 -11.78 -11.48 -8.76
CA THR A 144 -11.98 -11.72 -10.21
C THR A 144 -12.46 -13.13 -10.50
N VAL A 145 -12.03 -14.12 -9.73
CA VAL A 145 -12.48 -15.51 -9.87
C VAL A 145 -13.92 -15.67 -9.41
N TRP A 146 -14.27 -15.16 -8.23
CA TRP A 146 -15.51 -15.53 -7.50
C TRP A 146 -16.63 -14.50 -7.61
N PHE A 147 -16.41 -13.32 -8.21
CA PHE A 147 -17.45 -12.31 -8.37
C PHE A 147 -17.72 -11.95 -9.84
N PRO A 148 -18.96 -11.53 -10.17
CA PRO A 148 -19.24 -11.01 -11.49
C PRO A 148 -18.57 -9.64 -11.72
N ARG A 149 -18.19 -9.34 -12.97
CA ARG A 149 -17.48 -8.10 -13.36
C ARG A 149 -18.13 -6.82 -12.79
N ARG A 150 -19.46 -6.77 -12.73
CA ARG A 150 -20.21 -5.60 -12.20
C ARG A 150 -19.94 -5.27 -10.72
N ARG A 151 -19.43 -6.24 -9.93
CA ARG A 151 -19.15 -6.06 -8.49
C ARG A 151 -17.66 -5.80 -8.22
N LEU A 152 -16.79 -5.95 -9.21
CA LEU A 152 -15.35 -5.88 -8.97
C LEU A 152 -14.91 -4.50 -8.47
N ALA A 153 -15.44 -3.41 -9.02
CA ALA A 153 -15.11 -2.06 -8.56
C ALA A 153 -15.44 -1.85 -7.08
N LEU A 154 -16.63 -2.30 -6.63
CA LEU A 154 -17.03 -2.25 -5.23
C LEU A 154 -16.05 -3.04 -4.35
N ILE A 155 -15.70 -4.27 -4.76
CA ILE A 155 -14.87 -5.17 -3.97
C ILE A 155 -13.43 -4.66 -3.90
N MET A 156 -12.90 -4.09 -4.97
CA MET A 156 -11.59 -3.43 -4.97
C MET A 156 -11.58 -2.22 -4.02
N GLY A 157 -12.65 -1.43 -4.01
CA GLY A 157 -12.82 -0.32 -3.07
C GLY A 157 -12.89 -0.79 -1.61
N LEU A 158 -13.64 -1.86 -1.33
CA LEU A 158 -13.70 -2.47 0.00
C LEU A 158 -12.35 -3.05 0.43
N THR A 159 -11.61 -3.66 -0.51
CA THR A 159 -10.25 -4.15 -0.22
C THR A 159 -9.33 -2.99 0.18
N ALA A 160 -9.36 -1.88 -0.57
CA ALA A 160 -8.57 -0.69 -0.25
C ALA A 160 -8.94 -0.09 1.12
N ALA A 161 -10.24 -0.04 1.45
CA ALA A 161 -10.72 0.40 2.76
C ALA A 161 -10.20 -0.49 3.90
N LEU A 162 -10.19 -1.81 3.73
CA LEU A 162 -9.64 -2.75 4.72
C LEU A 162 -8.14 -2.51 4.95
N GLY A 163 -7.36 -2.23 3.90
CA GLY A 163 -5.95 -1.86 4.07
C GLY A 163 -5.79 -0.61 4.93
N THR A 164 -6.58 0.43 4.66
CA THR A 164 -6.51 1.68 5.44
C THR A 164 -6.94 1.48 6.89
N ILE A 165 -7.96 0.63 7.15
CA ILE A 165 -8.33 0.21 8.51
C ILE A 165 -7.15 -0.51 9.17
N GLY A 166 -6.44 -1.36 8.45
CA GLY A 166 -5.22 -2.01 8.94
C GLY A 166 -4.17 -1.00 9.38
N ALA A 167 -3.91 0.04 8.59
CA ALA A 167 -3.01 1.12 8.97
C ALA A 167 -3.49 1.86 10.24
N ALA A 168 -4.78 2.15 10.35
CA ALA A 168 -5.36 2.77 11.54
C ALA A 168 -5.19 1.90 12.80
N LEU A 169 -5.36 0.57 12.67
CA LEU A 169 -5.10 -0.40 13.75
C LEU A 169 -3.62 -0.48 14.13
N GLY A 170 -2.73 -0.19 13.20
CA GLY A 170 -1.28 -0.10 13.42
C GLY A 170 -0.82 1.20 14.08
N GLN A 171 -1.73 2.06 14.50
CA GLN A 171 -1.46 3.31 15.25
C GLN A 171 -2.01 3.19 16.67
N ALA A 172 -3.11 3.88 17.02
CA ALA A 172 -3.61 3.93 18.39
C ALA A 172 -3.86 2.55 19.06
N PRO A 173 -4.47 1.55 18.41
CA PRO A 173 -4.62 0.23 19.01
C PRO A 173 -3.31 -0.50 19.27
N LEU A 174 -2.33 -0.34 18.38
CA LEU A 174 -1.00 -0.92 18.56
C LEU A 174 -0.25 -0.21 19.70
N GLU A 175 -0.30 1.12 19.75
CA GLU A 175 0.31 1.92 20.83
C GLU A 175 -0.17 1.45 22.20
N ALA A 176 -1.49 1.31 22.39
CA ALA A 176 -2.08 0.80 23.63
C ALA A 176 -1.56 -0.61 24.00
N ALA A 177 -1.36 -1.48 23.01
CA ALA A 177 -0.79 -2.80 23.21
C ALA A 177 0.71 -2.72 23.58
N VAL A 178 1.47 -1.85 22.93
CA VAL A 178 2.90 -1.64 23.18
C VAL A 178 3.12 -1.09 24.58
N GLN A 179 2.32 -0.12 25.03
CA GLN A 179 2.41 0.42 26.38
C GLN A 179 2.05 -0.61 27.46
N THR A 180 1.11 -1.51 27.16
CA THR A 180 0.64 -2.49 28.15
C THR A 180 1.54 -3.71 28.24
N TYR A 181 2.00 -4.23 27.09
CA TYR A 181 2.68 -5.53 27.01
C TYR A 181 4.12 -5.43 26.51
N GLY A 182 4.53 -4.27 25.95
CA GLY A 182 5.80 -4.11 25.28
C GLY A 182 5.71 -4.39 23.77
N TRP A 183 6.66 -3.83 23.01
CA TRP A 183 6.66 -3.92 21.56
C TRP A 183 6.90 -5.34 21.01
N ARG A 184 7.70 -6.15 21.74
CA ARG A 184 7.98 -7.53 21.31
C ARG A 184 6.74 -8.39 21.37
N GLU A 185 6.00 -8.31 22.46
CA GLU A 185 4.75 -9.06 22.67
C GLU A 185 3.67 -8.63 21.67
N ALA A 186 3.61 -7.34 21.36
CA ALA A 186 2.73 -6.83 20.30
C ALA A 186 3.12 -7.41 18.93
N MET A 187 4.41 -7.49 18.61
CA MET A 187 4.89 -8.10 17.35
C MET A 187 4.76 -9.64 17.34
N TYR A 188 4.88 -10.35 18.48
CA TYR A 188 4.54 -11.77 18.57
C TYR A 188 3.06 -12.01 18.27
N THR A 189 2.19 -11.17 18.81
CA THR A 189 0.74 -11.24 18.55
C THR A 189 0.46 -11.00 17.05
N ALA A 190 1.15 -10.03 16.45
CA ALA A 190 1.07 -9.80 15.00
C ALA A 190 1.55 -11.00 14.19
N ALA A 191 2.64 -11.65 14.60
CA ALA A 191 3.15 -12.85 13.93
C ALA A 191 2.14 -14.00 13.99
N ILE A 192 1.54 -14.25 15.15
CA ILE A 192 0.47 -15.25 15.32
C ILE A 192 -0.72 -14.91 14.43
N GLY A 193 -1.13 -13.64 14.38
CA GLY A 193 -2.19 -13.15 13.49
C GLY A 193 -1.93 -13.45 12.02
N GLY A 194 -0.72 -13.18 11.53
CA GLY A 194 -0.29 -13.50 10.16
C GLY A 194 -0.34 -15.00 9.86
N LEU A 195 0.15 -15.84 10.80
CA LEU A 195 0.10 -17.29 10.65
C LEU A 195 -1.34 -17.83 10.70
N MET A 196 -2.20 -17.28 11.54
CA MET A 196 -3.63 -17.64 11.56
C MET A 196 -4.32 -17.28 10.24
N ILE A 197 -4.05 -16.10 9.70
CA ILE A 197 -4.57 -15.70 8.38
C ILE A 197 -4.09 -16.67 7.29
N ALA A 198 -2.83 -17.09 7.33
CA ALA A 198 -2.30 -18.09 6.39
C ALA A 198 -3.06 -19.42 6.46
N ILE A 199 -3.33 -19.92 7.67
CA ILE A 199 -4.11 -21.15 7.90
C ILE A 199 -5.55 -20.95 7.38
N LEU A 200 -6.21 -19.83 7.69
CA LEU A 200 -7.56 -19.55 7.23
C LEU A 200 -7.65 -19.47 5.70
N ILE A 201 -6.66 -18.82 5.05
CA ILE A 201 -6.58 -18.80 3.59
C ILE A 201 -6.44 -20.23 3.05
N TRP A 202 -5.54 -21.02 3.64
CA TRP A 202 -5.29 -22.39 3.18
C TRP A 202 -6.51 -23.30 3.38
N LEU A 203 -7.25 -23.15 4.46
CA LEU A 203 -8.43 -23.98 4.74
C LEU A 203 -9.64 -23.58 3.91
N ILE A 204 -9.92 -22.28 3.80
CA ILE A 204 -11.21 -21.74 3.34
C ILE A 204 -11.16 -21.27 1.88
N VAL A 205 -10.07 -20.61 1.44
CA VAL A 205 -9.99 -20.14 0.04
C VAL A 205 -9.77 -21.36 -0.88
N PRO A 206 -10.69 -21.63 -1.82
CA PRO A 206 -10.55 -22.80 -2.68
C PRO A 206 -9.47 -22.61 -3.73
N LYS A 207 -8.99 -23.73 -4.26
CA LYS A 207 -8.14 -23.72 -5.46
C LYS A 207 -8.91 -23.13 -6.63
N ARG A 208 -8.16 -22.63 -7.61
CA ARG A 208 -8.72 -22.06 -8.85
C ARG A 208 -9.56 -23.12 -9.57
N PRO A 209 -10.85 -22.85 -9.83
CA PRO A 209 -11.74 -23.87 -10.42
C PRO A 209 -11.50 -24.03 -11.92
N GLU A 210 -11.74 -25.22 -12.46
CA GLU A 210 -11.54 -25.54 -13.88
C GLU A 210 -12.38 -24.69 -14.82
N TRP A 211 -13.64 -24.38 -14.43
CA TRP A 211 -14.51 -23.50 -15.23
C TRP A 211 -13.90 -22.11 -15.43
N PHE A 212 -13.16 -21.60 -14.46
CA PHE A 212 -12.48 -20.30 -14.58
C PHE A 212 -11.34 -20.38 -15.59
N LEU A 213 -10.52 -21.44 -15.52
CA LEU A 213 -9.43 -21.67 -16.48
C LEU A 213 -9.95 -21.77 -17.92
N LYS A 214 -11.03 -22.51 -18.13
CA LYS A 214 -11.68 -22.64 -19.43
C LYS A 214 -12.18 -21.30 -19.97
N LEU A 215 -12.84 -20.50 -19.13
CA LEU A 215 -13.35 -19.18 -19.55
C LEU A 215 -12.20 -18.20 -19.89
N VAL A 216 -11.13 -18.17 -19.08
CA VAL A 216 -9.98 -17.30 -19.32
C VAL A 216 -9.24 -17.68 -20.59
N SER A 217 -9.05 -18.99 -20.86
CA SER A 217 -8.36 -19.44 -22.09
C SER A 217 -9.11 -19.09 -23.37
N ILE A 218 -10.43 -18.90 -23.30
CA ILE A 218 -11.28 -18.54 -24.43
C ILE A 218 -11.31 -17.01 -24.63
N GLU A 219 -11.44 -16.27 -23.51
CA GLU A 219 -11.51 -14.79 -23.56
C GLU A 219 -10.16 -14.13 -23.88
N ASN A 220 -9.08 -14.75 -23.44
CA ASN A 220 -7.72 -14.31 -23.73
C ASN A 220 -6.92 -15.53 -24.21
N PRO A 221 -6.95 -15.87 -25.52
CA PRO A 221 -5.98 -16.80 -26.06
C PRO A 221 -4.59 -16.20 -25.79
N VAL A 222 -3.85 -16.83 -24.87
CA VAL A 222 -2.52 -16.36 -24.46
C VAL A 222 -1.63 -16.41 -25.71
N THR A 223 -1.56 -15.30 -26.42
CA THR A 223 -0.39 -15.03 -27.22
C THR A 223 0.75 -14.91 -26.24
N LYS A 224 1.74 -15.80 -26.36
CA LYS A 224 3.00 -15.73 -25.60
C LYS A 224 3.83 -14.51 -26.04
N GLU A 225 3.19 -13.37 -26.23
CA GLU A 225 3.91 -12.11 -26.31
C GLU A 225 4.56 -11.89 -24.96
N SER A 226 5.87 -11.87 -24.99
CA SER A 226 6.69 -11.98 -23.81
C SER A 226 6.29 -10.83 -22.86
N MET A 227 6.17 -11.12 -21.57
CA MET A 227 6.05 -10.14 -20.48
C MET A 227 7.06 -8.99 -20.64
N PHE A 228 8.22 -9.27 -21.20
CA PHE A 228 9.24 -8.28 -21.55
C PHE A 228 8.79 -7.30 -22.63
N ALA A 229 7.89 -7.68 -23.55
CA ALA A 229 7.36 -6.77 -24.56
C ALA A 229 6.44 -5.71 -23.90
N GLY A 230 5.55 -6.13 -23.02
CA GLY A 230 4.70 -5.22 -22.25
C GLY A 230 5.50 -4.28 -21.33
N LEU A 231 6.52 -4.80 -20.67
CA LEU A 231 7.40 -3.99 -19.82
C LEU A 231 8.20 -2.98 -20.68
N ARG A 232 8.68 -3.39 -21.85
CA ARG A 232 9.39 -2.49 -22.78
C ARG A 232 8.48 -1.36 -23.27
N GLU A 233 7.21 -1.64 -23.59
CA GLU A 233 6.23 -0.62 -23.99
C GLU A 233 6.07 0.41 -22.85
N VAL A 234 5.81 -0.06 -21.62
CA VAL A 234 5.60 0.78 -20.43
C VAL A 234 6.84 1.64 -20.13
N VAL A 235 8.04 1.06 -20.14
CA VAL A 235 9.30 1.76 -19.83
C VAL A 235 9.69 2.75 -20.92
N SER A 236 9.26 2.53 -22.18
CA SER A 236 9.56 3.43 -23.30
C SER A 236 8.66 4.66 -23.35
N ASP A 237 7.56 4.69 -22.59
CA ASP A 237 6.65 5.84 -22.56
C ASP A 237 7.03 6.84 -21.45
N GLY A 238 7.43 8.05 -21.85
CA GLY A 238 7.80 9.12 -20.92
C GLY A 238 6.66 9.59 -20.01
N GLN A 239 5.39 9.44 -20.43
CA GLN A 239 4.24 9.79 -19.57
C GLN A 239 4.11 8.79 -18.42
N THR A 240 4.41 7.52 -18.62
CA THR A 240 4.42 6.51 -17.56
C THR A 240 5.45 6.83 -16.47
N TRP A 241 6.65 7.26 -16.85
CA TRP A 241 7.65 7.72 -15.88
C TRP A 241 7.18 8.94 -15.11
N LEU A 242 6.56 9.89 -15.79
CA LEU A 242 6.01 11.07 -15.14
C LEU A 242 4.93 10.71 -14.12
N VAL A 243 3.99 9.83 -14.48
CA VAL A 243 2.95 9.30 -13.58
C VAL A 243 3.55 8.57 -12.39
N ALA A 244 4.58 7.75 -12.61
CA ALA A 244 5.26 6.99 -11.56
C ALA A 244 5.97 7.91 -10.56
N ILE A 245 6.69 8.93 -11.04
CA ILE A 245 7.37 9.92 -10.19
C ILE A 245 6.34 10.75 -9.40
N ILE A 246 5.27 11.20 -10.05
CA ILE A 246 4.20 11.93 -9.34
C ILE A 246 3.57 11.04 -8.26
N GLY A 247 3.29 9.77 -8.58
CA GLY A 247 2.75 8.80 -7.63
C GLY A 247 3.65 8.61 -6.41
N LEU A 248 4.96 8.49 -6.61
CA LEU A 248 5.97 8.43 -5.56
C LEU A 248 5.89 9.68 -4.68
N LEU A 249 5.94 10.87 -5.28
CA LEU A 249 6.00 12.14 -4.55
C LEU A 249 4.70 12.45 -3.79
N LEU A 250 3.53 12.12 -4.34
CA LEU A 250 2.25 12.35 -3.66
C LEU A 250 1.96 11.31 -2.56
N TYR A 251 2.65 10.17 -2.53
CA TYR A 251 2.47 9.14 -1.50
C TYR A 251 3.34 9.35 -0.25
N VAL A 252 4.23 10.33 -0.27
CA VAL A 252 5.19 10.65 0.81
C VAL A 252 4.53 10.83 2.19
N PRO A 253 3.37 11.51 2.34
CA PRO A 253 2.73 11.66 3.64
C PRO A 253 2.35 10.32 4.28
N ILE A 254 2.05 9.32 3.46
CA ILE A 254 1.66 7.98 3.93
C ILE A 254 2.89 7.10 4.16
N SER A 255 3.81 7.04 3.18
CA SER A 255 4.94 6.11 3.20
C SER A 255 6.10 6.55 4.12
N THR A 256 6.31 7.84 4.29
CA THR A 256 7.45 8.36 5.05
C THR A 256 6.99 8.93 6.40
N PHE A 257 6.02 9.83 6.38
CA PHE A 257 5.53 10.44 7.61
C PHE A 257 4.63 9.47 8.40
N GLY A 258 3.53 9.00 7.80
CA GLY A 258 2.55 8.15 8.46
C GLY A 258 3.11 6.77 8.87
N ALA A 259 4.01 6.20 8.06
CA ALA A 259 4.52 4.86 8.29
C ALA A 259 5.78 4.78 9.17
N LEU A 260 6.40 5.92 9.52
CA LEU A 260 7.59 5.92 10.37
C LEU A 260 7.71 7.18 11.24
N TRP A 261 7.97 8.38 10.67
CA TRP A 261 8.47 9.55 11.39
C TRP A 261 7.39 10.41 12.06
N GLY A 262 6.11 10.18 11.76
CA GLY A 262 5.02 11.07 12.17
C GLY A 262 4.74 11.05 13.66
N ASN A 263 4.77 9.88 14.30
CA ASN A 263 4.48 9.76 15.73
C ASN A 263 5.52 10.52 16.55
N GLU A 264 6.80 10.24 16.35
CA GLU A 264 7.87 10.86 17.11
C GLU A 264 7.94 12.37 16.89
N TYR A 265 7.71 12.84 15.63
CA TYR A 265 7.62 14.27 15.36
C TYR A 265 6.47 14.95 16.12
N ILE A 266 5.26 14.40 16.06
CA ILE A 266 4.09 15.04 16.69
C ILE A 266 4.22 15.03 18.21
N SER A 267 4.67 13.94 18.81
CA SER A 267 4.95 13.83 20.24
C SER A 267 5.97 14.90 20.68
N THR A 268 7.12 14.95 20.00
CA THR A 268 8.19 15.91 20.31
C THR A 268 7.77 17.38 20.08
N ALA A 269 7.00 17.66 19.01
CA ALA A 269 6.61 19.03 18.65
C ALA A 269 5.48 19.58 19.52
N THR A 270 4.56 18.74 19.99
CA THR A 270 3.37 19.18 20.72
C THR A 270 3.44 18.89 22.22
N GLY A 271 4.35 17.98 22.64
CA GLY A 271 4.49 17.56 24.04
C GLY A 271 3.31 16.71 24.56
N VAL A 272 2.47 16.18 23.66
CA VAL A 272 1.37 15.29 24.06
C VAL A 272 1.87 13.85 24.23
N SER A 273 1.08 13.03 24.94
CA SER A 273 1.40 11.61 25.15
C SER A 273 1.39 10.82 23.84
N ASP A 274 2.10 9.70 23.81
CA ASP A 274 2.20 8.82 22.66
C ASP A 274 0.83 8.25 22.25
N ASP A 275 -0.07 7.98 23.20
CA ASP A 275 -1.46 7.58 22.94
C ASP A 275 -2.22 8.62 22.11
N LEU A 276 -2.14 9.89 22.50
CA LEU A 276 -2.81 10.97 21.78
C LEU A 276 -2.18 11.17 20.40
N THR A 277 -0.86 11.02 20.31
CA THR A 277 -0.12 11.10 19.06
C THR A 277 -0.54 9.97 18.11
N ALA A 278 -0.57 8.73 18.56
CA ALA A 278 -0.99 7.59 17.76
C ALA A 278 -2.47 7.72 17.32
N TRP A 279 -3.34 8.29 18.18
CA TRP A 279 -4.70 8.61 17.80
C TRP A 279 -4.76 9.68 16.71
N ALA A 280 -3.96 10.73 16.81
CA ALA A 280 -3.86 11.77 15.78
C ALA A 280 -3.35 11.21 14.45
N MET A 281 -2.36 10.31 14.49
CA MET A 281 -1.86 9.63 13.30
C MET A 281 -2.88 8.66 12.69
N THR A 282 -3.75 8.06 13.49
CA THR A 282 -4.92 7.32 13.00
C THR A 282 -5.79 8.20 12.10
N MET A 283 -6.00 9.48 12.44
CA MET A 283 -6.80 10.41 11.64
C MET A 283 -6.17 10.72 10.28
N LEU A 284 -4.84 10.71 10.15
CA LEU A 284 -4.17 10.81 8.85
C LEU A 284 -4.58 9.66 7.92
N PHE A 285 -4.55 8.43 8.43
CA PHE A 285 -4.94 7.26 7.62
C PHE A 285 -6.43 7.23 7.31
N LEU A 286 -7.29 7.63 8.24
CA LEU A 286 -8.73 7.76 7.98
C LEU A 286 -9.01 8.86 6.94
N GLY A 287 -8.29 9.97 6.99
CA GLY A 287 -8.31 10.99 5.95
C GLY A 287 -8.00 10.39 4.57
N PHE A 288 -6.92 9.61 4.47
CA PHE A 288 -6.54 8.93 3.22
C PHE A 288 -7.60 7.94 2.74
N ALA A 289 -8.22 7.20 3.65
CA ALA A 289 -9.30 6.26 3.35
C ALA A 289 -10.51 6.92 2.68
N VAL A 290 -10.85 8.12 3.11
CA VAL A 290 -11.97 8.90 2.57
C VAL A 290 -11.53 9.67 1.32
N GLY A 291 -10.32 10.22 1.33
CA GLY A 291 -9.78 11.02 0.24
C GLY A 291 -9.64 10.24 -1.07
N GLY A 292 -9.06 9.04 -1.03
CA GLY A 292 -8.83 8.23 -2.23
C GLY A 292 -10.09 8.04 -3.08
N PRO A 293 -11.18 7.46 -2.54
CA PRO A 293 -12.44 7.31 -3.29
C PRO A 293 -13.03 8.63 -3.77
N LEU A 294 -13.02 9.69 -2.94
CA LEU A 294 -13.59 10.98 -3.33
C LEU A 294 -12.81 11.65 -4.45
N PHE A 295 -11.48 11.63 -4.41
CA PHE A 295 -10.66 12.15 -5.52
C PHE A 295 -10.86 11.34 -6.80
N GLY A 296 -11.04 10.01 -6.70
CA GLY A 296 -11.43 9.16 -7.82
C GLY A 296 -12.77 9.61 -8.43
N LEU A 297 -13.80 9.77 -7.61
CA LEU A 297 -15.13 10.22 -8.04
C LEU A 297 -15.09 11.62 -8.66
N PHE A 298 -14.34 12.56 -8.06
CA PHE A 298 -14.16 13.90 -8.65
C PHE A 298 -13.47 13.83 -10.00
N SER A 299 -12.43 13.02 -10.11
CA SER A 299 -11.70 12.81 -11.35
C SER A 299 -12.61 12.27 -12.46
N ASP A 300 -13.46 11.28 -12.14
CA ASP A 300 -14.42 10.70 -13.09
C ASP A 300 -15.52 11.72 -13.46
N LYS A 301 -16.08 12.45 -12.49
CA LYS A 301 -17.13 13.44 -12.71
C LYS A 301 -16.69 14.60 -13.62
N PHE A 302 -15.46 15.07 -13.45
CA PHE A 302 -14.90 16.17 -14.24
C PHE A 302 -14.17 15.68 -15.50
N ASN A 303 -14.13 14.36 -15.72
CA ASN A 303 -13.47 13.74 -16.88
C ASN A 303 -12.02 14.22 -17.08
N THR A 304 -11.29 14.44 -15.99
CA THR A 304 -9.89 14.87 -16.01
C THR A 304 -9.13 14.21 -14.87
N ARG A 305 -7.93 13.74 -15.14
CA ARG A 305 -7.04 13.15 -14.12
C ARG A 305 -6.10 14.19 -13.54
N ARG A 306 -5.68 15.11 -14.37
CA ARG A 306 -4.69 16.16 -14.05
C ARG A 306 -5.18 17.14 -12.99
N ILE A 307 -6.40 17.67 -13.12
CA ILE A 307 -6.93 18.74 -12.25
C ILE A 307 -7.06 18.26 -10.79
N PRO A 308 -7.72 17.14 -10.47
CA PRO A 308 -7.82 16.66 -9.09
C PRO A 308 -6.44 16.34 -8.47
N MET A 309 -5.49 15.81 -9.24
CA MET A 309 -4.14 15.54 -8.76
C MET A 309 -3.39 16.84 -8.44
N LEU A 310 -3.52 17.86 -9.28
CA LEU A 310 -2.89 19.16 -9.07
C LEU A 310 -3.43 19.85 -7.81
N TYR A 311 -4.76 19.95 -7.66
CA TYR A 311 -5.35 20.57 -6.46
C TYR A 311 -5.16 19.73 -5.21
N GLY A 312 -5.32 18.41 -5.30
CA GLY A 312 -5.07 17.49 -4.18
C GLY A 312 -3.62 17.56 -3.70
N GLY A 313 -2.65 17.54 -4.63
CA GLY A 313 -1.24 17.69 -4.32
C GLY A 313 -0.89 19.05 -3.69
N ALA A 314 -1.43 20.15 -4.24
CA ALA A 314 -1.21 21.49 -3.71
C ALA A 314 -1.78 21.64 -2.29
N LEU A 315 -3.01 21.17 -2.05
CA LEU A 315 -3.65 21.23 -0.74
C LEU A 315 -2.97 20.27 0.25
N CYS A 316 -2.48 19.14 -0.20
CA CYS A 316 -1.67 18.23 0.60
C CYS A 316 -0.35 18.90 1.01
N ALA A 317 0.36 19.55 0.08
CA ALA A 317 1.58 20.29 0.39
C ALA A 317 1.30 21.42 1.37
N GLY A 318 0.19 22.15 1.21
CA GLY A 318 -0.23 23.22 2.12
C GLY A 318 -0.53 22.70 3.53
N SER A 319 -1.36 21.66 3.66
CA SER A 319 -1.68 21.07 4.97
C SER A 319 -0.46 20.46 5.64
N MET A 320 0.41 19.79 4.88
CA MET A 320 1.68 19.25 5.39
C MET A 320 2.64 20.36 5.84
N SER A 321 2.65 21.51 5.15
CA SER A 321 3.44 22.68 5.55
C SER A 321 2.96 23.28 6.88
N MET A 322 1.65 23.23 7.16
CA MET A 322 1.13 23.68 8.46
C MET A 322 1.62 22.79 9.62
N LEU A 323 1.86 21.51 9.37
CA LEU A 323 2.42 20.61 10.39
C LEU A 323 3.83 21.04 10.82
N LEU A 324 4.61 21.76 10.00
CA LEU A 324 5.90 22.33 10.41
C LEU A 324 5.76 23.26 11.64
N PHE A 325 4.59 23.77 11.89
CA PHE A 325 4.28 24.67 12.97
C PHE A 325 3.41 24.01 14.06
N ALA A 326 3.40 22.68 14.14
CA ALA A 326 2.57 21.92 15.09
C ALA A 326 2.75 22.38 16.54
N SER A 327 3.96 22.79 16.92
CA SER A 327 4.27 23.33 18.25
C SER A 327 3.59 24.66 18.57
N LEU A 328 3.09 25.39 17.58
CA LEU A 328 2.42 26.69 17.74
C LEU A 328 0.90 26.56 17.80
N PHE A 329 0.36 25.39 17.46
CA PHE A 329 -1.08 25.17 17.37
C PHE A 329 -1.61 24.38 18.57
N PRO A 330 -2.86 24.59 19.00
CA PRO A 330 -3.55 23.65 19.85
C PRO A 330 -3.56 22.25 19.19
N PHE A 331 -3.44 21.21 19.97
CA PHE A 331 -3.33 19.82 19.47
C PHE A 331 -4.44 19.44 18.48
N TRP A 332 -5.69 19.83 18.73
CA TRP A 332 -6.80 19.53 17.82
C TRP A 332 -6.65 20.16 16.41
N VAL A 333 -5.95 21.31 16.30
CA VAL A 333 -5.62 21.93 14.99
C VAL A 333 -4.62 21.08 14.25
N THR A 334 -3.63 20.55 14.95
CA THR A 334 -2.66 19.59 14.39
C THR A 334 -3.38 18.34 13.88
N VAL A 335 -4.34 17.78 14.64
CA VAL A 335 -5.19 16.68 14.20
C VAL A 335 -5.98 17.00 12.94
N CYS A 336 -6.54 18.22 12.84
CA CYS A 336 -7.22 18.67 11.62
C CYS A 336 -6.26 18.68 10.41
N PHE A 337 -5.05 19.21 10.55
CA PHE A 337 -4.07 19.23 9.46
C PHE A 337 -3.58 17.83 9.10
N LEU A 338 -3.42 16.93 10.06
CA LEU A 338 -3.11 15.51 9.80
C LEU A 338 -4.22 14.85 8.97
N THR A 339 -5.47 15.04 9.37
CA THR A 339 -6.64 14.51 8.65
C THR A 339 -6.72 15.04 7.23
N LEU A 340 -6.54 16.37 7.06
CA LEU A 340 -6.53 17.01 5.75
C LEU A 340 -5.36 16.55 4.88
N THR A 341 -4.17 16.39 5.46
CA THR A 341 -2.99 15.85 4.76
C THR A 341 -3.28 14.45 4.22
N GLY A 342 -3.83 13.57 5.06
CA GLY A 342 -4.25 12.24 4.62
C GLY A 342 -5.31 12.30 3.52
N PHE A 343 -6.35 13.12 3.71
CA PHE A 343 -7.44 13.28 2.75
C PHE A 343 -6.92 13.74 1.37
N PHE A 344 -6.10 14.76 1.32
CA PHE A 344 -5.55 15.27 0.07
C PHE A 344 -4.50 14.34 -0.55
N ALA A 345 -3.74 13.60 0.25
CA ALA A 345 -2.85 12.56 -0.24
C ALA A 345 -3.60 11.47 -1.03
N GLY A 346 -4.91 11.30 -0.77
CA GLY A 346 -5.79 10.41 -1.53
C GLY A 346 -5.82 10.68 -3.04
N ALA A 347 -5.47 11.90 -3.49
CA ALA A 347 -5.35 12.23 -4.92
C ALA A 347 -4.29 11.37 -5.63
N GLN A 348 -3.31 10.82 -4.91
CA GLN A 348 -2.30 9.90 -5.44
C GLN A 348 -2.92 8.67 -6.13
N VAL A 349 -4.06 8.18 -5.66
CA VAL A 349 -4.71 6.98 -6.20
C VAL A 349 -5.07 7.13 -7.69
N ILE A 350 -5.27 8.37 -8.16
CA ILE A 350 -5.55 8.68 -9.58
C ILE A 350 -4.40 8.26 -10.50
N THR A 351 -3.15 8.20 -10.00
CA THR A 351 -1.99 7.77 -10.79
C THR A 351 -2.16 6.36 -11.35
N PHE A 352 -2.82 5.46 -10.60
CA PHE A 352 -3.11 4.11 -11.07
C PHE A 352 -4.15 4.08 -12.19
N ALA A 353 -5.18 4.93 -12.10
CA ALA A 353 -6.18 5.06 -13.16
C ALA A 353 -5.54 5.60 -14.45
N LEU A 354 -4.69 6.62 -14.32
CA LEU A 354 -3.98 7.22 -15.45
C LEU A 354 -3.03 6.22 -16.11
N ALA A 355 -2.30 5.40 -15.33
CA ALA A 355 -1.45 4.33 -15.85
C ALA A 355 -2.25 3.30 -16.68
N VAL A 356 -3.49 2.98 -16.26
CA VAL A 356 -4.37 2.07 -17.00
C VAL A 356 -4.87 2.69 -18.30
N GLU A 357 -5.17 3.99 -18.30
CA GLU A 357 -5.78 4.69 -19.44
C GLU A 357 -4.78 5.00 -20.55
N GLN A 358 -3.51 5.19 -20.20
CA GLN A 358 -2.43 5.53 -21.17
C GLN A 358 -1.91 4.32 -21.95
N HIS A 359 -2.28 3.09 -21.58
CA HIS A 359 -1.71 1.89 -22.18
C HIS A 359 -2.73 0.98 -22.84
N SER A 360 -2.25 0.16 -23.80
CA SER A 360 -3.04 -0.86 -24.48
C SER A 360 -3.60 -1.89 -23.48
N SER A 361 -4.67 -2.59 -23.86
CA SER A 361 -5.32 -3.59 -23.00
C SER A 361 -4.39 -4.69 -22.50
N THR A 362 -3.31 -4.97 -23.25
CA THR A 362 -2.29 -6.00 -22.94
C THR A 362 -1.28 -5.55 -21.88
N CYS A 363 -1.07 -4.23 -21.70
CA CYS A 363 -0.02 -3.68 -20.82
C CYS A 363 -0.55 -2.98 -19.57
N LYS A 364 -1.87 -2.88 -19.38
CA LYS A 364 -2.49 -2.17 -18.25
C LYS A 364 -1.99 -2.64 -16.88
N ALA A 365 -1.92 -3.94 -16.66
CA ALA A 365 -1.45 -4.50 -15.40
C ALA A 365 0.04 -4.20 -15.16
N THR A 366 0.85 -4.27 -16.21
CA THR A 366 2.28 -3.94 -16.17
C THR A 366 2.49 -2.46 -15.86
N ALA A 367 1.68 -1.56 -16.43
CA ALA A 367 1.75 -0.12 -16.17
C ALA A 367 1.41 0.20 -14.71
N VAL A 368 0.34 -0.39 -14.16
CA VAL A 368 -0.01 -0.25 -12.74
C VAL A 368 1.10 -0.79 -11.84
N ALA A 369 1.66 -1.96 -12.16
CA ALA A 369 2.75 -2.55 -11.40
C ALA A 369 4.01 -1.67 -11.43
N PHE A 370 4.33 -1.08 -12.57
CA PHE A 370 5.45 -0.14 -12.73
C PHE A 370 5.25 1.12 -11.88
N VAL A 371 4.08 1.76 -11.95
CA VAL A 371 3.76 2.92 -11.12
C VAL A 371 3.84 2.56 -9.64
N ASN A 372 3.26 1.42 -9.23
CA ASN A 372 3.29 0.99 -7.83
C ASN A 372 4.71 0.65 -7.33
N PHE A 373 5.56 0.12 -8.21
CA PHE A 373 6.98 -0.07 -7.91
C PHE A 373 7.63 1.24 -7.45
N PHE A 374 7.44 2.34 -8.19
CA PHE A 374 8.00 3.65 -7.85
C PHE A 374 7.35 4.25 -6.61
N VAL A 375 6.03 4.15 -6.46
CA VAL A 375 5.31 4.59 -5.27
C VAL A 375 5.90 3.95 -4.01
N MET A 376 6.18 2.63 -4.05
CA MET A 376 6.79 1.92 -2.92
C MET A 376 8.28 2.25 -2.76
N LEU A 377 9.01 2.39 -3.87
CA LEU A 377 10.43 2.77 -3.83
C LEU A 377 10.64 4.12 -3.11
N GLY A 378 9.66 5.03 -3.21
CA GLY A 378 9.66 6.31 -2.49
C GLY A 378 9.81 6.12 -0.97
N GLY A 379 9.14 5.15 -0.38
CA GLY A 379 9.29 4.83 1.05
C GLY A 379 10.72 4.40 1.40
N PHE A 380 11.33 3.53 0.58
CA PHE A 380 12.72 3.11 0.78
C PHE A 380 13.72 4.27 0.65
N MET A 381 13.49 5.19 -0.28
CA MET A 381 14.41 6.32 -0.48
C MET A 381 14.25 7.41 0.58
N LEU A 382 13.00 7.78 0.88
CA LEU A 382 12.73 8.97 1.67
C LEU A 382 12.75 8.72 3.19
N GLN A 383 12.51 7.49 3.66
CA GLN A 383 12.65 7.19 5.09
C GLN A 383 14.09 7.37 5.60
N PRO A 384 15.13 6.78 4.98
CA PRO A 384 16.50 7.01 5.41
C PRO A 384 17.01 8.43 5.11
N MET A 385 16.52 9.09 4.04
CA MET A 385 16.87 10.48 3.76
C MET A 385 16.34 11.43 4.85
N PHE A 386 15.13 11.21 5.34
CA PHE A 386 14.59 11.95 6.46
C PHE A 386 15.45 11.76 7.72
N GLY A 387 15.79 10.51 8.05
CA GLY A 387 16.70 10.19 9.15
C GLY A 387 18.08 10.82 9.00
N ALA A 388 18.65 10.81 7.79
CA ALA A 388 19.96 11.43 7.54
C ALA A 388 19.93 12.95 7.75
N VAL A 389 18.83 13.62 7.41
CA VAL A 389 18.67 15.06 7.72
C VAL A 389 18.60 15.27 9.24
N LEU A 390 17.87 14.43 9.98
CA LEU A 390 17.86 14.47 11.45
C LEU A 390 19.25 14.30 12.04
N ASP A 391 20.00 13.32 11.59
CA ASP A 391 21.37 13.05 12.08
C ASP A 391 22.31 14.23 11.78
N LEU A 392 22.13 14.94 10.67
CA LEU A 392 22.93 16.11 10.28
C LEU A 392 22.58 17.38 11.06
N THR A 393 21.34 17.51 11.54
CA THR A 393 20.88 18.74 12.22
C THR A 393 21.10 18.71 13.72
N THR A 394 21.15 17.53 14.34
CA THR A 394 21.35 17.40 15.77
C THR A 394 22.84 17.41 16.14
N SER A 395 23.17 18.11 17.24
CA SER A 395 24.46 18.05 17.90
C SER A 395 24.45 17.21 19.19
N THR A 396 23.29 16.62 19.51
CA THR A 396 23.03 15.87 20.76
C THR A 396 22.55 14.45 20.45
N THR A 397 22.39 13.64 21.47
CA THR A 397 21.87 12.26 21.34
C THR A 397 20.36 12.19 21.22
N THR A 398 19.66 13.32 21.40
CA THR A 398 18.19 13.41 21.33
C THR A 398 17.78 14.44 20.29
N TYR A 399 16.82 14.09 19.43
CA TYR A 399 16.29 14.99 18.41
C TYR A 399 15.27 15.95 19.01
N THR A 400 15.41 17.22 18.68
CA THR A 400 14.48 18.28 19.10
C THR A 400 13.36 18.50 18.05
N ALA A 401 12.28 19.17 18.45
CA ALA A 401 11.25 19.60 17.51
C ALA A 401 11.81 20.46 16.35
N GLY A 402 12.91 21.19 16.58
CA GLY A 402 13.62 21.95 15.57
C GLY A 402 14.27 21.06 14.50
N ASP A 403 14.95 20.01 14.93
CA ASP A 403 15.60 19.04 14.02
C ASP A 403 14.57 18.33 13.15
N TYR A 404 13.49 17.83 13.78
CA TYR A 404 12.37 17.26 13.03
C TYR A 404 11.73 18.23 12.05
N ARG A 405 11.60 19.51 12.42
CA ARG A 405 11.04 20.54 11.53
C ARG A 405 11.90 20.71 10.27
N ILE A 406 13.23 20.73 10.40
CA ILE A 406 14.15 20.84 9.27
C ILE A 406 14.00 19.62 8.36
N ALA A 407 14.01 18.40 8.92
CA ALA A 407 13.81 17.19 8.14
C ALA A 407 12.45 17.16 7.47
N LEU A 408 11.39 17.61 8.16
CA LEU A 408 10.02 17.60 7.66
C LEU A 408 9.83 18.47 6.43
N VAL A 409 10.63 19.55 6.21
CA VAL A 409 10.55 20.43 5.02
C VAL A 409 10.64 19.65 3.71
N MET A 410 11.41 18.54 3.69
CA MET A 410 11.54 17.72 2.49
C MET A 410 10.21 17.13 1.99
N LEU A 411 9.23 16.91 2.88
CA LEU A 411 7.97 16.27 2.53
C LEU A 411 7.03 17.24 1.80
N PRO A 412 6.69 18.44 2.31
CA PRO A 412 5.92 19.40 1.54
C PRO A 412 6.65 19.87 0.28
N PHE A 413 7.98 19.92 0.28
CA PHE A 413 8.77 20.20 -0.93
C PHE A 413 8.57 19.12 -1.99
N SER A 414 8.66 17.84 -1.61
CA SER A 414 8.40 16.71 -2.51
C SER A 414 6.99 16.77 -3.09
N LEU A 415 5.99 17.07 -2.26
CA LEU A 415 4.59 17.25 -2.68
C LEU A 415 4.44 18.41 -3.66
N ALA A 416 5.10 19.54 -3.41
CA ALA A 416 5.08 20.70 -4.31
C ALA A 416 5.70 20.34 -5.67
N VAL A 417 6.84 19.65 -5.70
CA VAL A 417 7.45 19.13 -6.93
C VAL A 417 6.51 18.20 -7.66
N GLY A 418 5.92 17.21 -6.98
CA GLY A 418 4.94 16.31 -7.57
C GLY A 418 3.73 17.04 -8.15
N THR A 419 3.24 18.04 -7.44
CA THR A 419 2.14 18.90 -7.89
C THR A 419 2.53 19.70 -9.16
N LEU A 420 3.73 20.28 -9.20
CA LEU A 420 4.21 20.99 -10.37
C LEU A 420 4.34 20.05 -11.57
N LEU A 421 4.84 18.84 -11.36
CA LEU A 421 4.96 17.83 -12.42
C LEU A 421 3.59 17.44 -13.03
N CYS A 422 2.48 17.54 -12.27
CA CYS A 422 1.14 17.32 -12.81
C CYS A 422 0.80 18.25 -14.00
N ARG A 423 1.48 19.40 -14.15
CA ARG A 423 1.26 20.32 -15.28
C ARG A 423 1.63 19.71 -16.63
N TRP A 424 2.54 18.74 -16.67
CA TRP A 424 3.00 18.06 -17.87
C TRP A 424 2.27 16.74 -18.13
N LEU A 425 1.34 16.35 -17.26
CA LEU A 425 0.49 15.20 -17.51
C LEU A 425 -0.44 15.45 -18.69
N LYS A 426 -0.50 14.46 -19.57
CA LYS A 426 -1.50 14.44 -20.65
C LYS A 426 -2.76 13.75 -20.12
N ASP A 427 -3.87 14.46 -20.10
CA ASP A 427 -5.18 13.84 -19.90
C ASP A 427 -5.56 13.04 -21.14
N VAL A 428 -5.94 11.78 -20.94
CA VAL A 428 -6.30 10.88 -22.06
C VAL A 428 -7.56 11.34 -22.79
N ASN A 429 -8.39 12.12 -22.11
CA ASN A 429 -9.66 12.66 -22.63
C ASN A 429 -9.58 14.14 -23.04
N SER A 430 -8.37 14.74 -23.14
CA SER A 430 -8.22 16.07 -23.73
C SER A 430 -8.49 16.01 -25.22
N PRO A 431 -9.37 16.84 -25.78
CA PRO A 431 -9.62 16.89 -27.22
C PRO A 431 -8.39 17.28 -28.02
#